data_999dd9da7468381fabf188bd2a873b95
#
_entry.id   999dd9da7468381fabf188bd2a873b95
#
_cell.length_a   1.000
_cell.length_b   1.000
_cell.length_c   1.000
_cell.angle_alpha   90.00
_cell.angle_beta   90.00
_cell.angle_gamma   90.00
#
_symmetry.space_group_name_H-M   'P 1'
#
loop_
_entity.id
_entity.type
_entity.pdbx_description
1 polymer ?
#
loop_
_entity_poly.entity_id
_entity_poly.type
_entity_poly.pdbx_seq_one_letter_code
_entity_poly.pdbx_strand_id
1 'polypeptide(L)'
;MPKVKEIEILIIGGGPAGLSAAVAAADLGANVLLIERDDKPGGQLVKQTHKFFGSKKQYAGDRGYQIGNFLIEQCETNPKVEVWTETTVLGIYEDGVVTAEGQGKHLKINPEKIIVATGASEKMIAFPNNDLPGIYGAGAVQTLMNVHGIVPGQRVLMIGAGNIGLIVSYQLLQAGVEVVGIIEASPTIGGYLVHASKIRRAGVPILTSHTITEAYGQDSVEGALICQLDEKWQPIPGTEQDLKVDVICLAVGLSPLTELCFQADCQMKFVPELSGHVPLRNKYLETTRLGLYVAGDVSGVEEASSAMVEGRLAGICAAYSLGYGNDVALKLQTEALAELSELRAGPAGQKTVKGIMKLMDKGGATC
;
A
#
# COMPACT_ATOMS: atom_id res chain seq x y z
N MET A 1 11.70 30.97 17.87
CA MET A 1 12.01 29.82 17.01
C MET A 1 11.01 28.72 17.36
N PRO A 2 10.45 27.96 16.43
CA PRO A 2 9.62 26.83 16.77
C PRO A 2 10.43 25.85 17.63
N LYS A 3 9.79 25.31 18.66
CA LYS A 3 10.43 24.34 19.56
C LYS A 3 10.68 23.06 18.75
N VAL A 4 11.92 22.57 18.72
CA VAL A 4 12.26 21.30 18.09
C VAL A 4 11.78 20.15 18.98
N LYS A 5 11.09 19.17 18.41
CA LYS A 5 10.70 17.93 19.09
C LYS A 5 11.83 16.93 18.97
N GLU A 6 12.47 16.60 20.08
CA GLU A 6 13.43 15.48 20.15
C GLU A 6 12.67 14.17 20.32
N ILE A 7 13.06 13.12 19.59
CA ILE A 7 12.46 11.78 19.69
C ILE A 7 13.47 10.69 19.26
N GLU A 8 13.39 9.53 19.86
CA GLU A 8 14.27 8.41 19.51
C GLU A 8 13.92 7.80 18.14
N ILE A 9 12.63 7.47 17.94
CA ILE A 9 12.18 6.89 16.66
C ILE A 9 10.99 7.69 16.13
N LEU A 10 11.13 8.21 14.92
CA LEU A 10 10.06 8.83 14.16
C LEU A 10 9.55 7.82 13.12
N ILE A 11 8.24 7.60 13.11
CA ILE A 11 7.56 6.77 12.11
C ILE A 11 6.65 7.66 11.25
N ILE A 12 6.80 7.58 9.94
CA ILE A 12 6.07 8.41 8.98
C ILE A 12 5.06 7.54 8.23
N GLY A 13 3.79 7.69 8.56
CA GLY A 13 2.66 6.93 8.03
C GLY A 13 2.08 5.94 9.04
N GLY A 14 0.81 6.11 9.38
CA GLY A 14 0.04 5.31 10.34
C GLY A 14 -0.70 4.12 9.72
N GLY A 15 -0.20 3.60 8.58
CA GLY A 15 -0.74 2.39 7.96
C GLY A 15 -0.31 1.11 8.71
N PRO A 16 -0.63 -0.09 8.16
CA PRO A 16 -0.32 -1.38 8.81
C PRO A 16 1.16 -1.54 9.14
N ALA A 17 2.06 -1.08 8.28
CA ALA A 17 3.50 -1.14 8.52
C ALA A 17 3.92 -0.19 9.65
N GLY A 18 3.49 1.08 9.60
CA GLY A 18 3.87 2.07 10.61
C GLY A 18 3.32 1.74 12.00
N LEU A 19 2.07 1.33 12.12
CA LEU A 19 1.47 0.90 13.39
C LEU A 19 2.22 -0.30 13.98
N SER A 20 2.52 -1.32 13.15
CA SER A 20 3.28 -2.49 13.60
C SER A 20 4.72 -2.14 14.01
N ALA A 21 5.34 -1.16 13.34
CA ALA A 21 6.65 -0.66 13.71
C ALA A 21 6.63 0.07 15.05
N ALA A 22 5.60 0.90 15.28
CA ALA A 22 5.45 1.66 16.52
C ALA A 22 5.30 0.74 17.74
N VAL A 23 4.40 -0.23 17.64
CA VAL A 23 4.20 -1.23 18.70
C VAL A 23 5.50 -1.98 18.96
N ALA A 24 6.15 -2.51 17.93
CA ALA A 24 7.35 -3.33 18.10
C ALA A 24 8.54 -2.56 18.70
N ALA A 25 8.74 -1.31 18.32
CA ALA A 25 9.80 -0.48 18.87
C ALA A 25 9.51 -0.08 20.32
N ALA A 26 8.27 0.30 20.63
CA ALA A 26 7.85 0.70 21.95
C ALA A 26 7.87 -0.46 22.95
N ASP A 27 7.51 -1.67 22.54
CA ASP A 27 7.57 -2.89 23.36
C ASP A 27 9.01 -3.25 23.78
N LEU A 28 10.00 -2.85 22.99
CA LEU A 28 11.42 -2.97 23.33
C LEU A 28 11.92 -1.82 24.25
N GLY A 29 11.11 -0.77 24.44
CA GLY A 29 11.37 0.32 25.35
C GLY A 29 11.71 1.68 24.72
N ALA A 30 11.79 1.77 23.40
CA ALA A 30 12.06 3.02 22.69
C ALA A 30 10.86 3.98 22.72
N ASN A 31 11.14 5.29 22.78
CA ASN A 31 10.11 6.32 22.63
C ASN A 31 9.83 6.57 21.14
N VAL A 32 8.58 6.49 20.76
CA VAL A 32 8.15 6.54 19.34
C VAL A 32 7.20 7.71 19.12
N LEU A 33 7.43 8.46 18.05
CA LEU A 33 6.47 9.40 17.50
C LEU A 33 5.99 8.84 16.15
N LEU A 34 4.69 8.57 16.03
CA LEU A 34 4.06 8.19 14.77
C LEU A 34 3.30 9.39 14.21
N ILE A 35 3.56 9.74 12.96
CA ILE A 35 2.89 10.83 12.25
C ILE A 35 2.01 10.25 11.15
N GLU A 36 0.73 10.65 11.17
CA GLU A 36 -0.27 10.30 10.16
C GLU A 36 -0.90 11.59 9.58
N ARG A 37 -1.03 11.67 8.27
CA ARG A 37 -1.62 12.83 7.59
C ARG A 37 -3.15 12.88 7.70
N ASP A 38 -3.80 11.71 7.75
CA ASP A 38 -5.24 11.61 7.86
C ASP A 38 -5.68 11.87 9.32
N ASP A 39 -6.97 12.07 9.53
CA ASP A 39 -7.57 12.30 10.86
C ASP A 39 -7.50 11.07 11.77
N LYS A 40 -7.28 9.88 11.16
CA LYS A 40 -7.20 8.60 11.87
C LYS A 40 -6.14 7.71 11.25
N PRO A 41 -5.29 7.04 12.07
CA PRO A 41 -4.41 6.00 11.57
C PRO A 41 -5.17 4.77 11.06
N GLY A 42 -4.46 3.88 10.37
CA GLY A 42 -4.97 2.63 9.83
C GLY A 42 -4.68 2.45 8.34
N GLY A 43 -4.41 3.56 7.63
CA GLY A 43 -4.05 3.54 6.22
C GLY A 43 -5.04 2.73 5.37
N GLN A 44 -4.55 1.82 4.55
CA GLN A 44 -5.43 1.02 3.67
C GLN A 44 -6.32 0.02 4.43
N LEU A 45 -6.03 -0.31 5.70
CA LEU A 45 -6.85 -1.24 6.48
C LEU A 45 -8.25 -0.70 6.78
N VAL A 46 -8.41 0.62 6.94
CA VAL A 46 -9.70 1.23 7.34
C VAL A 46 -10.84 0.92 6.36
N LYS A 47 -10.52 0.75 5.08
CA LYS A 47 -11.50 0.48 4.01
C LYS A 47 -11.63 -0.99 3.63
N GLN A 48 -10.80 -1.89 4.21
CA GLN A 48 -10.81 -3.31 3.87
C GLN A 48 -11.86 -4.07 4.69
N THR A 49 -13.03 -4.25 4.11
CA THR A 49 -14.16 -4.98 4.73
C THR A 49 -14.10 -6.50 4.47
N HIS A 50 -13.23 -6.97 3.59
CA HIS A 50 -13.00 -8.40 3.35
C HIS A 50 -12.16 -9.04 4.46
N LYS A 51 -12.30 -10.35 4.62
CA LYS A 51 -11.50 -11.12 5.58
C LYS A 51 -10.13 -11.44 5.01
N PHE A 52 -9.11 -11.34 5.84
CA PHE A 52 -7.74 -11.74 5.49
C PHE A 52 -7.64 -13.26 5.38
N PHE A 53 -6.77 -13.71 4.48
CA PHE A 53 -6.41 -15.11 4.29
C PHE A 53 -5.02 -15.38 4.86
N GLY A 54 -4.66 -16.66 5.00
CA GLY A 54 -3.34 -17.08 5.42
C GLY A 54 -3.30 -17.57 6.86
N SER A 55 -2.30 -17.16 7.63
CA SER A 55 -2.06 -17.61 8.99
C SER A 55 -2.81 -16.75 10.02
N LYS A 56 -3.17 -17.36 11.15
CA LYS A 56 -3.70 -16.63 12.30
C LYS A 56 -2.70 -15.61 12.89
N LYS A 57 -1.40 -15.84 12.69
CA LYS A 57 -0.36 -14.85 13.06
C LYS A 57 -0.52 -13.52 12.35
N GLN A 58 -1.08 -13.52 11.13
CA GLN A 58 -1.40 -12.36 10.33
C GLN A 58 -2.91 -12.10 10.27
N TYR A 59 -3.61 -12.42 11.34
CA TYR A 59 -5.04 -12.13 11.55
C TYR A 59 -5.98 -12.77 10.50
N ALA A 60 -5.64 -13.97 9.99
CA ALA A 60 -6.52 -14.66 9.05
C ALA A 60 -7.90 -14.90 9.65
N GLY A 61 -8.94 -14.49 8.93
CA GLY A 61 -10.33 -14.54 9.35
C GLY A 61 -10.89 -13.20 9.84
N ASP A 62 -10.02 -12.24 10.22
CA ASP A 62 -10.42 -10.90 10.63
C ASP A 62 -10.54 -9.98 9.41
N ARG A 63 -11.32 -8.91 9.54
CA ARG A 63 -11.46 -7.89 8.50
C ARG A 63 -10.36 -6.83 8.66
N GLY A 64 -9.91 -6.24 7.54
CA GLY A 64 -8.83 -5.24 7.58
C GLY A 64 -9.09 -4.11 8.58
N TYR A 65 -10.29 -3.53 8.62
CA TYR A 65 -10.62 -2.46 9.58
C TYR A 65 -10.56 -2.93 11.05
N GLN A 66 -10.86 -4.20 11.34
CA GLN A 66 -10.74 -4.76 12.70
C GLN A 66 -9.28 -4.87 13.10
N ILE A 67 -8.42 -5.33 12.17
CA ILE A 67 -6.97 -5.38 12.37
C ILE A 67 -6.42 -3.96 12.58
N GLY A 68 -6.86 -2.99 11.76
CA GLY A 68 -6.47 -1.60 11.91
C GLY A 68 -6.82 -1.04 13.29
N ASN A 69 -8.06 -1.23 13.75
CA ASN A 69 -8.50 -0.78 15.08
C ASN A 69 -7.68 -1.44 16.19
N PHE A 70 -7.38 -2.72 16.09
CA PHE A 70 -6.55 -3.45 17.06
C PHE A 70 -5.13 -2.86 17.15
N LEU A 71 -4.48 -2.60 16.01
CA LEU A 71 -3.13 -2.00 15.99
C LEU A 71 -3.14 -0.56 16.51
N ILE A 72 -4.18 0.22 16.21
CA ILE A 72 -4.35 1.59 16.73
C ILE A 72 -4.47 1.53 18.26
N GLU A 73 -5.33 0.67 18.81
CA GLU A 73 -5.50 0.49 20.25
C GLU A 73 -4.18 0.12 20.96
N GLN A 74 -3.38 -0.75 20.33
CA GLN A 74 -2.05 -1.09 20.85
C GLN A 74 -1.11 0.13 20.91
N CYS A 75 -1.15 1.01 19.90
CA CYS A 75 -0.37 2.24 19.92
C CYS A 75 -0.87 3.23 20.97
N GLU A 76 -2.18 3.46 21.04
CA GLU A 76 -2.80 4.42 21.95
C GLU A 76 -2.66 4.04 23.43
N THR A 77 -2.64 2.74 23.74
CA THR A 77 -2.48 2.23 25.10
C THR A 77 -1.02 2.11 25.54
N ASN A 78 -0.06 2.17 24.61
CA ASN A 78 1.36 2.08 24.93
C ASN A 78 1.93 3.48 25.30
N PRO A 79 2.37 3.71 26.54
CA PRO A 79 2.85 5.03 27.00
C PRO A 79 4.12 5.50 26.30
N LYS A 80 4.78 4.65 25.52
CA LYS A 80 5.98 4.97 24.74
C LYS A 80 5.65 5.46 23.33
N VAL A 81 4.38 5.38 22.90
CA VAL A 81 3.95 5.80 21.57
C VAL A 81 3.16 7.10 21.67
N GLU A 82 3.64 8.12 20.98
CA GLU A 82 2.90 9.37 20.74
C GLU A 82 2.41 9.36 19.30
N VAL A 83 1.13 9.63 19.06
CA VAL A 83 0.55 9.64 17.71
C VAL A 83 0.09 11.04 17.36
N TRP A 84 0.56 11.58 16.24
CA TRP A 84 0.10 12.83 15.66
C TRP A 84 -0.69 12.54 14.38
N THR A 85 -1.96 12.83 14.40
CA THR A 85 -2.85 12.80 13.22
C THR A 85 -2.95 14.18 12.59
N GLU A 86 -3.60 14.28 11.40
CA GLU A 86 -3.74 15.53 10.65
C GLU A 86 -2.39 16.27 10.51
N THR A 87 -1.30 15.48 10.37
CA THR A 87 0.06 16.00 10.33
C THR A 87 0.82 15.39 9.15
N THR A 88 1.25 16.24 8.23
CA THR A 88 1.95 15.83 7.00
C THR A 88 3.43 16.11 7.12
N VAL A 89 4.27 15.08 6.98
CA VAL A 89 5.71 15.26 6.87
C VAL A 89 6.05 15.86 5.50
N LEU A 90 6.78 16.97 5.52
CA LEU A 90 7.15 17.76 4.33
C LEU A 90 8.54 17.42 3.80
N GLY A 91 9.46 17.01 4.67
CA GLY A 91 10.82 16.73 4.25
C GLY A 91 11.71 16.12 5.32
N ILE A 92 12.73 15.40 4.85
CA ILE A 92 13.83 14.83 5.63
C ILE A 92 15.13 15.46 5.11
N TYR A 93 15.85 16.19 5.95
CA TYR A 93 17.01 16.96 5.53
C TYR A 93 18.35 16.27 5.86
N GLU A 94 19.43 16.77 5.28
CA GLU A 94 20.78 16.20 5.44
C GLU A 94 21.25 16.13 6.90
N ASP A 95 20.89 17.15 7.71
CA ASP A 95 21.19 17.24 9.15
C ASP A 95 20.36 16.30 10.03
N GLY A 96 19.48 15.50 9.44
CA GLY A 96 18.59 14.58 10.14
C GLY A 96 17.27 15.21 10.61
N VAL A 97 17.12 16.52 10.51
CA VAL A 97 15.89 17.21 10.87
C VAL A 97 14.77 16.83 9.92
N VAL A 98 13.60 16.59 10.49
CA VAL A 98 12.36 16.34 9.75
C VAL A 98 11.42 17.52 9.96
N THR A 99 10.80 18.00 8.87
CA THR A 99 9.76 19.03 8.97
C THR A 99 8.39 18.45 8.67
N ALA A 100 7.40 18.94 9.37
CA ALA A 100 6.01 18.57 9.17
C ALA A 100 5.10 19.81 9.25
N GLU A 101 3.90 19.65 8.74
CA GLU A 101 2.80 20.61 8.89
C GLU A 101 1.65 19.91 9.60
N GLY A 102 1.11 20.54 10.62
CA GLY A 102 -0.07 20.05 11.34
C GLY A 102 -0.80 21.20 12.00
N GLN A 103 -2.13 21.23 11.87
CA GLN A 103 -2.99 22.26 12.43
C GLN A 103 -2.57 23.70 12.06
N GLY A 104 -2.11 23.90 10.83
CA GLY A 104 -1.64 25.21 10.32
C GLY A 104 -0.29 25.66 10.89
N LYS A 105 0.49 24.75 11.49
CA LYS A 105 1.81 25.05 12.08
C LYS A 105 2.91 24.24 11.42
N HIS A 106 4.03 24.90 11.16
CA HIS A 106 5.27 24.21 10.80
C HIS A 106 5.95 23.64 12.06
N LEU A 107 6.24 22.35 11.99
CA LEU A 107 6.85 21.58 13.07
C LEU A 107 8.27 21.18 12.67
N LYS A 108 9.18 21.13 13.64
CA LYS A 108 10.53 20.58 13.47
C LYS A 108 10.73 19.42 14.43
N ILE A 109 11.21 18.30 13.92
CA ILE A 109 11.44 17.09 14.66
C ILE A 109 12.89 16.66 14.44
N ASN A 110 13.55 16.27 15.51
CA ASN A 110 14.94 15.77 15.47
C ASN A 110 14.95 14.33 15.96
N PRO A 111 14.74 13.34 15.08
CA PRO A 111 14.73 11.92 15.45
C PRO A 111 16.14 11.33 15.41
N GLU A 112 16.41 10.34 16.25
CA GLU A 112 17.63 9.53 16.15
C GLU A 112 17.50 8.47 15.04
N LYS A 113 16.31 7.90 14.84
CA LYS A 113 15.97 6.95 13.77
C LYS A 113 14.66 7.34 13.09
N ILE A 114 14.57 7.04 11.79
CA ILE A 114 13.39 7.32 10.99
C ILE A 114 12.92 6.01 10.34
N ILE A 115 11.62 5.74 10.40
CA ILE A 115 10.96 4.66 9.64
C ILE A 115 9.97 5.29 8.68
N VAL A 116 10.21 5.18 7.37
CA VAL A 116 9.29 5.63 6.34
C VAL A 116 8.33 4.49 6.00
N ALA A 117 7.04 4.70 6.25
CA ALA A 117 5.96 3.73 6.04
C ALA A 117 4.79 4.38 5.27
N THR A 118 5.11 5.23 4.31
CA THR A 118 4.17 6.07 3.53
C THR A 118 3.26 5.29 2.58
N GLY A 119 3.56 4.01 2.36
CA GLY A 119 2.72 3.16 1.52
C GLY A 119 2.90 3.39 0.03
N ALA A 120 1.79 3.31 -0.72
CA ALA A 120 1.75 3.45 -2.16
C ALA A 120 0.48 4.18 -2.63
N SER A 121 0.54 4.79 -3.81
CA SER A 121 -0.58 5.42 -4.52
C SER A 121 -1.06 4.56 -5.68
N GLU A 122 -2.32 4.75 -6.08
CA GLU A 122 -2.89 4.06 -7.24
C GLU A 122 -2.29 4.58 -8.54
N LYS A 123 -2.00 3.65 -9.45
CA LYS A 123 -1.63 3.99 -10.83
C LYS A 123 -2.88 4.31 -11.64
N MET A 124 -2.74 5.30 -12.48
CA MET A 124 -3.73 5.63 -13.51
C MET A 124 -3.17 5.26 -14.89
N ILE A 125 -4.06 4.96 -15.83
CA ILE A 125 -3.72 4.75 -17.24
C ILE A 125 -4.29 5.88 -18.09
N ALA A 126 -3.56 6.24 -19.13
CA ALA A 126 -3.98 7.26 -20.08
C ALA A 126 -4.80 6.63 -21.22
N PHE A 127 -5.98 7.18 -21.44
CA PHE A 127 -6.84 6.90 -22.59
C PHE A 127 -7.69 8.16 -22.88
N PRO A 128 -8.23 8.33 -24.07
CA PRO A 128 -9.07 9.47 -24.40
C PRO A 128 -10.20 9.69 -23.38
N ASN A 129 -10.35 10.93 -22.90
CA ASN A 129 -11.32 11.38 -21.92
C ASN A 129 -11.20 10.71 -20.53
N ASN A 130 -9.99 10.30 -20.14
CA ASN A 130 -9.75 9.70 -18.81
C ASN A 130 -9.83 10.72 -17.65
N ASP A 131 -10.10 11.97 -17.93
CA ASP A 131 -10.32 13.07 -17.00
C ASP A 131 -11.81 13.37 -16.72
N LEU A 132 -12.74 12.65 -17.38
CA LEU A 132 -14.17 12.78 -17.11
C LEU A 132 -14.50 12.42 -15.65
N PRO A 133 -15.38 13.20 -14.98
CA PRO A 133 -15.99 12.79 -13.72
C PRO A 133 -16.66 11.41 -13.84
N GLY A 134 -16.41 10.54 -12.87
CA GLY A 134 -16.87 9.14 -12.91
C GLY A 134 -15.73 8.14 -13.15
N ILE A 135 -14.50 8.64 -13.37
CA ILE A 135 -13.30 7.79 -13.50
C ILE A 135 -12.51 7.84 -12.20
N TYR A 136 -12.40 6.71 -11.52
CA TYR A 136 -11.80 6.61 -10.19
C TYR A 136 -10.79 5.45 -10.11
N GLY A 137 -9.81 5.58 -9.23
CA GLY A 137 -9.05 4.42 -8.76
C GLY A 137 -9.93 3.49 -7.90
N ALA A 138 -9.64 2.20 -7.92
CA ALA A 138 -10.39 1.20 -7.17
C ALA A 138 -10.33 1.42 -5.64
N GLY A 139 -9.20 1.91 -5.14
CA GLY A 139 -9.03 2.29 -3.74
C GLY A 139 -9.83 3.53 -3.36
N ALA A 140 -9.99 4.49 -4.27
CA ALA A 140 -10.86 5.64 -4.08
C ALA A 140 -12.32 5.21 -3.99
N VAL A 141 -12.78 4.35 -4.89
CA VAL A 141 -14.13 3.74 -4.86
C VAL A 141 -14.35 2.99 -3.55
N GLN A 142 -13.37 2.21 -3.12
CA GLN A 142 -13.43 1.48 -1.85
C GLN A 142 -13.53 2.43 -0.64
N THR A 143 -12.85 3.57 -0.68
CA THR A 143 -12.92 4.60 0.37
C THR A 143 -14.31 5.23 0.40
N LEU A 144 -14.84 5.65 -0.76
CA LEU A 144 -16.21 6.20 -0.86
C LEU A 144 -17.23 5.25 -0.22
N MET A 145 -17.22 3.98 -0.61
CA MET A 145 -18.19 3.00 -0.13
C MET A 145 -18.00 2.61 1.34
N ASN A 146 -16.76 2.21 1.71
CA ASN A 146 -16.52 1.52 2.97
C ASN A 146 -16.22 2.47 4.13
N VAL A 147 -15.78 3.70 3.86
CA VAL A 147 -15.51 4.72 4.88
C VAL A 147 -16.64 5.75 4.95
N HIS A 148 -17.06 6.25 3.78
CA HIS A 148 -18.02 7.35 3.71
C HIS A 148 -19.46 6.91 3.44
N GLY A 149 -19.71 5.62 3.09
CA GLY A 149 -21.05 5.11 2.76
C GLY A 149 -21.64 5.69 1.47
N ILE A 150 -20.78 6.14 0.56
CA ILE A 150 -21.15 6.79 -0.70
C ILE A 150 -20.99 5.79 -1.85
N VAL A 151 -22.05 5.53 -2.58
CA VAL A 151 -22.03 4.72 -3.81
C VAL A 151 -21.52 5.58 -4.97
N PRO A 152 -20.47 5.15 -5.70
CA PRO A 152 -19.84 5.97 -6.73
C PRO A 152 -20.70 6.17 -7.98
N GLY A 153 -21.65 5.28 -8.26
CA GLY A 153 -22.54 5.28 -9.39
C GLY A 153 -23.39 4.01 -9.42
N GLN A 154 -24.07 3.74 -10.53
CA GLN A 154 -25.00 2.63 -10.68
C GLN A 154 -24.44 1.48 -11.52
N ARG A 155 -23.61 1.79 -12.53
CA ARG A 155 -23.11 0.84 -13.55
C ARG A 155 -21.61 1.02 -13.73
N VAL A 156 -20.83 0.07 -13.25
CA VAL A 156 -19.38 0.17 -13.17
C VAL A 156 -18.69 -0.78 -14.15
N LEU A 157 -17.74 -0.25 -14.93
CA LEU A 157 -16.70 -1.04 -15.60
C LEU A 157 -15.46 -1.07 -14.73
N MET A 158 -14.99 -2.25 -14.37
CA MET A 158 -13.71 -2.44 -13.66
C MET A 158 -12.59 -2.73 -14.64
N ILE A 159 -11.48 -1.99 -14.54
CA ILE A 159 -10.26 -2.20 -15.33
C ILE A 159 -9.17 -2.77 -14.42
N GLY A 160 -8.76 -4.00 -14.70
CA GLY A 160 -7.81 -4.79 -13.94
C GLY A 160 -8.45 -5.91 -13.13
N ALA A 161 -8.01 -7.14 -13.37
CA ALA A 161 -8.44 -8.36 -12.67
C ALA A 161 -7.39 -8.87 -11.66
N GLY A 162 -6.67 -7.95 -11.02
CA GLY A 162 -5.87 -8.21 -9.83
C GLY A 162 -6.73 -8.39 -8.57
N ASN A 163 -6.12 -8.67 -7.42
CA ASN A 163 -6.85 -8.86 -6.16
C ASN A 163 -7.76 -7.66 -5.83
N ILE A 164 -7.24 -6.44 -5.96
CA ILE A 164 -8.01 -5.20 -5.67
C ILE A 164 -9.23 -5.11 -6.59
N GLY A 165 -9.06 -5.25 -7.92
CA GLY A 165 -10.17 -5.15 -8.87
C GLY A 165 -11.28 -6.17 -8.60
N LEU A 166 -10.90 -7.43 -8.32
CA LEU A 166 -11.86 -8.49 -7.99
C LEU A 166 -12.57 -8.25 -6.64
N ILE A 167 -11.84 -7.80 -5.62
CA ILE A 167 -12.39 -7.53 -4.28
C ILE A 167 -13.35 -6.34 -4.33
N VAL A 168 -12.94 -5.23 -4.96
CA VAL A 168 -13.76 -4.02 -5.05
C VAL A 168 -15.00 -4.27 -5.91
N SER A 169 -14.88 -5.02 -7.01
CA SER A 169 -16.04 -5.44 -7.80
C SER A 169 -17.06 -6.22 -6.96
N TYR A 170 -16.60 -7.14 -6.10
CA TYR A 170 -17.49 -7.86 -5.21
C TYR A 170 -18.14 -6.95 -4.16
N GLN A 171 -17.43 -5.96 -3.64
CA GLN A 171 -17.97 -4.96 -2.71
C GLN A 171 -19.00 -4.05 -3.38
N LEU A 172 -18.79 -3.65 -4.64
CA LEU A 172 -19.77 -2.93 -5.45
C LEU A 172 -21.08 -3.71 -5.60
N LEU A 173 -20.99 -5.00 -5.95
CA LEU A 173 -22.17 -5.89 -6.01
C LEU A 173 -22.90 -5.99 -4.67
N GLN A 174 -22.17 -6.05 -3.55
CA GLN A 174 -22.76 -6.06 -2.21
C GLN A 174 -23.44 -4.74 -1.85
N ALA A 175 -22.99 -3.62 -2.42
CA ALA A 175 -23.61 -2.30 -2.28
C ALA A 175 -24.78 -2.07 -3.24
N GLY A 176 -25.15 -3.08 -4.06
CA GLY A 176 -26.24 -2.99 -5.02
C GLY A 176 -25.88 -2.32 -6.35
N VAL A 177 -24.60 -2.11 -6.62
CA VAL A 177 -24.08 -1.53 -7.86
C VAL A 177 -23.92 -2.62 -8.92
N GLU A 178 -24.37 -2.37 -10.15
CA GLU A 178 -24.12 -3.27 -11.26
C GLU A 178 -22.66 -3.17 -11.72
N VAL A 179 -21.93 -4.28 -11.68
CA VAL A 179 -20.63 -4.39 -12.33
C VAL A 179 -20.86 -4.99 -13.71
N VAL A 180 -20.77 -4.15 -14.74
CA VAL A 180 -21.04 -4.53 -16.14
C VAL A 180 -20.02 -5.53 -16.66
N GLY A 181 -18.78 -5.41 -16.22
CA GLY A 181 -17.70 -6.31 -16.56
C GLY A 181 -16.39 -5.94 -15.87
N ILE A 182 -15.46 -6.89 -15.89
CA ILE A 182 -14.07 -6.68 -15.50
C ILE A 182 -13.21 -6.95 -16.72
N ILE A 183 -12.39 -6.01 -17.14
CA ILE A 183 -11.44 -6.21 -18.24
C ILE A 183 -10.02 -6.31 -17.68
N GLU A 184 -9.21 -7.16 -18.32
CA GLU A 184 -7.81 -7.41 -17.97
C GLU A 184 -6.98 -7.48 -19.25
N ALA A 185 -5.95 -6.66 -19.34
CA ALA A 185 -5.11 -6.61 -20.51
C ALA A 185 -4.25 -7.87 -20.71
N SER A 186 -3.85 -8.52 -19.60
CA SER A 186 -3.14 -9.79 -19.63
C SER A 186 -4.05 -10.94 -20.12
N PRO A 187 -3.48 -12.01 -20.71
CA PRO A 187 -4.26 -13.18 -21.11
C PRO A 187 -4.79 -14.00 -19.92
N THR A 188 -4.32 -13.70 -18.72
CA THR A 188 -4.73 -14.35 -17.47
C THR A 188 -4.99 -13.32 -16.38
N ILE A 189 -5.91 -13.65 -15.46
CA ILE A 189 -6.17 -12.81 -14.28
C ILE A 189 -4.95 -12.77 -13.36
N GLY A 190 -4.69 -11.61 -12.76
CA GLY A 190 -3.61 -11.43 -11.77
C GLY A 190 -4.02 -11.73 -10.33
N GLY A 191 -5.32 -11.79 -10.05
CA GLY A 191 -5.85 -12.02 -8.70
C GLY A 191 -6.12 -13.49 -8.39
N TYR A 192 -6.42 -13.78 -7.11
CA TYR A 192 -6.69 -15.13 -6.65
C TYR A 192 -8.00 -15.70 -7.22
N LEU A 193 -7.98 -16.97 -7.60
CA LEU A 193 -9.14 -17.67 -8.15
C LEU A 193 -10.36 -17.65 -7.23
N VAL A 194 -10.18 -17.60 -5.92
CA VAL A 194 -11.28 -17.50 -4.95
C VAL A 194 -12.09 -16.22 -5.13
N HIS A 195 -11.44 -15.10 -5.47
CA HIS A 195 -12.14 -13.84 -5.76
C HIS A 195 -12.81 -13.88 -7.14
N ALA A 196 -12.09 -14.32 -8.17
CA ALA A 196 -12.64 -14.45 -9.52
C ALA A 196 -13.86 -15.38 -9.57
N SER A 197 -13.84 -16.48 -8.81
CA SER A 197 -14.96 -17.43 -8.71
C SER A 197 -16.23 -16.79 -8.11
N LYS A 198 -16.08 -15.88 -7.14
CA LYS A 198 -17.22 -15.14 -6.58
C LYS A 198 -17.85 -14.23 -7.63
N ILE A 199 -17.04 -13.49 -8.38
CA ILE A 199 -17.47 -12.59 -9.45
C ILE A 199 -18.20 -13.36 -10.55
N ARG A 200 -17.62 -14.45 -11.03
CA ARG A 200 -18.25 -15.29 -12.07
C ARG A 200 -19.58 -15.90 -11.61
N ARG A 201 -19.69 -16.34 -10.36
CA ARG A 201 -20.97 -16.84 -9.79
C ARG A 201 -22.02 -15.75 -9.66
N ALA A 202 -21.63 -14.49 -9.53
CA ALA A 202 -22.53 -13.35 -9.56
C ALA A 202 -22.95 -12.96 -10.99
N GLY A 203 -22.48 -13.66 -12.02
CA GLY A 203 -22.84 -13.41 -13.41
C GLY A 203 -22.02 -12.32 -14.11
N VAL A 204 -20.99 -11.78 -13.46
CA VAL A 204 -20.15 -10.72 -14.05
C VAL A 204 -19.08 -11.32 -14.96
N PRO A 205 -18.99 -10.88 -16.22
CA PRO A 205 -17.95 -11.32 -17.14
C PRO A 205 -16.57 -10.80 -16.73
N ILE A 206 -15.54 -11.65 -16.86
CA ILE A 206 -14.14 -11.26 -16.75
C ILE A 206 -13.51 -11.50 -18.12
N LEU A 207 -13.19 -10.41 -18.82
CA LEU A 207 -12.65 -10.41 -20.16
C LEU A 207 -11.13 -10.19 -20.10
N THR A 208 -10.35 -11.25 -20.32
CA THR A 208 -8.89 -11.17 -20.44
C THR A 208 -8.49 -10.78 -21.84
N SER A 209 -7.26 -10.29 -22.05
CA SER A 209 -6.79 -9.72 -23.32
C SER A 209 -7.71 -8.61 -23.83
N HIS A 210 -8.22 -7.75 -22.94
CA HIS A 210 -9.05 -6.60 -23.30
C HIS A 210 -8.54 -5.33 -22.63
N THR A 211 -8.71 -4.20 -23.33
CA THR A 211 -8.37 -2.87 -22.81
C THR A 211 -9.47 -1.87 -23.10
N ILE A 212 -9.46 -0.76 -22.37
CA ILE A 212 -10.25 0.41 -22.69
C ILE A 212 -9.55 1.20 -23.81
N THR A 213 -10.30 1.65 -24.80
CA THR A 213 -9.79 2.51 -25.87
C THR A 213 -10.22 3.97 -25.69
N GLU A 214 -11.39 4.20 -25.08
CA GLU A 214 -11.94 5.54 -24.88
C GLU A 214 -13.03 5.50 -23.82
N ALA A 215 -13.14 6.56 -23.01
CA ALA A 215 -14.35 6.90 -22.28
C ALA A 215 -15.09 8.01 -23.04
N TYR A 216 -16.41 8.09 -22.88
CA TYR A 216 -17.18 9.16 -23.47
C TYR A 216 -18.32 9.62 -22.54
N GLY A 217 -18.74 10.86 -22.74
CA GLY A 217 -19.78 11.56 -22.00
C GLY A 217 -19.64 13.05 -22.19
N GLN A 218 -20.63 13.82 -21.78
CA GLN A 218 -20.60 15.28 -21.88
C GLN A 218 -20.04 15.90 -20.61
N ASP A 219 -20.69 15.74 -19.46
CA ASP A 219 -20.29 16.30 -18.17
C ASP A 219 -19.69 15.24 -17.24
N SER A 220 -19.93 13.98 -17.51
CA SER A 220 -19.45 12.83 -16.77
C SER A 220 -19.43 11.59 -17.67
N VAL A 221 -18.91 10.48 -17.18
CA VAL A 221 -18.90 9.21 -17.92
C VAL A 221 -20.31 8.74 -18.21
N GLU A 222 -20.59 8.46 -19.49
CA GLU A 222 -21.82 7.85 -20.01
C GLU A 222 -21.55 6.47 -20.64
N GLY A 223 -20.31 6.15 -20.88
CA GLY A 223 -19.89 4.86 -21.39
C GLY A 223 -18.40 4.76 -21.68
N ALA A 224 -18.02 3.57 -22.13
CA ALA A 224 -16.64 3.23 -22.51
C ALA A 224 -16.61 2.33 -23.72
N LEU A 225 -15.65 2.56 -24.60
CA LEU A 225 -15.28 1.64 -25.67
C LEU A 225 -14.13 0.75 -25.19
N ILE A 226 -14.28 -0.56 -25.34
CA ILE A 226 -13.27 -1.56 -25.05
C ILE A 226 -12.95 -2.36 -26.29
N CYS A 227 -11.78 -2.97 -26.36
CA CYS A 227 -11.42 -3.86 -27.47
C CYS A 227 -10.55 -5.03 -26.97
N GLN A 228 -10.47 -6.07 -27.80
CA GLN A 228 -9.54 -7.17 -27.58
C GLN A 228 -8.11 -6.78 -28.00
N LEU A 229 -7.12 -7.31 -27.27
CA LEU A 229 -5.69 -7.16 -27.55
C LEU A 229 -5.12 -8.44 -28.16
N ASP A 230 -4.21 -8.29 -29.11
CA ASP A 230 -3.38 -9.37 -29.62
C ASP A 230 -2.22 -9.72 -28.67
N GLU A 231 -1.39 -10.71 -29.05
CA GLU A 231 -0.21 -11.14 -28.28
C GLU A 231 0.86 -10.04 -28.12
N LYS A 232 0.82 -8.99 -28.96
CA LYS A 232 1.72 -7.83 -28.91
C LYS A 232 1.10 -6.63 -28.20
N TRP A 233 -0.04 -6.84 -27.52
CA TRP A 233 -0.78 -5.79 -26.81
C TRP A 233 -1.31 -4.69 -27.75
N GLN A 234 -1.59 -5.03 -29.02
CA GLN A 234 -2.20 -4.11 -29.97
C GLN A 234 -3.70 -4.37 -30.06
N PRO A 235 -4.52 -3.31 -30.17
CA PRO A 235 -5.95 -3.45 -30.40
C PRO A 235 -6.26 -4.25 -31.67
N ILE A 236 -7.18 -5.21 -31.59
CA ILE A 236 -7.65 -5.99 -32.75
C ILE A 236 -8.86 -5.26 -33.35
N PRO A 237 -8.77 -4.71 -34.56
CA PRO A 237 -9.87 -4.02 -35.23
C PRO A 237 -11.10 -4.90 -35.41
N GLY A 238 -12.29 -4.34 -35.19
CA GLY A 238 -13.57 -5.06 -35.31
C GLY A 238 -13.97 -5.85 -34.07
N THR A 239 -13.23 -5.70 -32.95
CA THR A 239 -13.56 -6.30 -31.65
C THR A 239 -14.08 -5.28 -30.66
N GLU A 240 -14.29 -4.05 -31.09
CA GLU A 240 -14.78 -2.95 -30.25
C GLU A 240 -16.17 -3.27 -29.69
N GLN A 241 -16.33 -2.98 -28.40
CA GLN A 241 -17.58 -3.12 -27.69
C GLN A 241 -17.90 -1.81 -26.97
N ASP A 242 -19.14 -1.33 -27.15
CA ASP A 242 -19.66 -0.15 -26.43
C ASP A 242 -20.36 -0.60 -25.16
N LEU A 243 -19.87 -0.12 -24.01
CA LEU A 243 -20.42 -0.40 -22.70
C LEU A 243 -21.02 0.87 -22.07
N LYS A 244 -22.31 0.86 -21.81
CA LYS A 244 -22.99 1.96 -21.09
C LYS A 244 -22.72 1.84 -19.60
N VAL A 245 -21.95 2.79 -19.08
CA VAL A 245 -21.52 2.84 -17.67
C VAL A 245 -21.46 4.30 -17.21
N ASP A 246 -21.70 4.54 -15.94
CA ASP A 246 -21.56 5.85 -15.31
C ASP A 246 -20.30 5.95 -14.44
N VAL A 247 -19.60 4.82 -14.26
CA VAL A 247 -18.32 4.78 -13.53
C VAL A 247 -17.33 3.84 -14.24
N ILE A 248 -16.10 4.30 -14.35
CA ILE A 248 -14.95 3.48 -14.73
C ILE A 248 -14.00 3.40 -13.52
N CYS A 249 -13.72 2.19 -13.08
CA CYS A 249 -12.92 1.93 -11.89
C CYS A 249 -11.57 1.31 -12.28
N LEU A 250 -10.46 1.97 -11.94
CA LEU A 250 -9.12 1.56 -12.33
C LEU A 250 -8.43 0.79 -11.20
N ALA A 251 -8.07 -0.47 -11.46
CA ALA A 251 -7.33 -1.36 -10.56
C ALA A 251 -6.03 -1.85 -11.22
N VAL A 252 -5.27 -0.92 -11.79
CA VAL A 252 -4.12 -1.19 -12.66
C VAL A 252 -2.77 -1.22 -11.94
N GLY A 253 -2.79 -1.32 -10.64
CA GLY A 253 -1.64 -1.42 -9.77
C GLY A 253 -1.38 -0.19 -8.91
N LEU A 254 -0.30 -0.27 -8.14
CA LEU A 254 0.13 0.74 -7.18
C LEU A 254 1.57 1.17 -7.49
N SER A 255 1.95 2.36 -7.03
CA SER A 255 3.32 2.90 -7.11
C SER A 255 3.78 3.29 -5.71
N PRO A 256 4.96 2.82 -5.24
CA PRO A 256 5.51 3.22 -3.94
C PRO A 256 5.60 4.75 -3.79
N LEU A 257 5.22 5.29 -2.63
CA LEU A 257 5.35 6.71 -2.27
C LEU A 257 6.73 6.95 -1.65
N THR A 258 7.71 7.25 -2.49
CA THR A 258 9.13 7.27 -2.14
C THR A 258 9.75 8.68 -2.12
N GLU A 259 8.94 9.72 -2.21
CA GLU A 259 9.39 11.12 -2.29
C GLU A 259 10.32 11.50 -1.12
N LEU A 260 9.97 11.09 0.10
CA LEU A 260 10.80 11.32 1.29
C LEU A 260 12.13 10.55 1.24
N CYS A 261 12.16 9.37 0.60
CA CYS A 261 13.40 8.63 0.41
C CYS A 261 14.33 9.30 -0.60
N PHE A 262 13.76 9.89 -1.68
CA PHE A 262 14.53 10.72 -2.62
C PHE A 262 15.08 11.98 -1.94
N GLN A 263 14.26 12.70 -1.17
CA GLN A 263 14.71 13.88 -0.42
C GLN A 263 15.82 13.56 0.60
N ALA A 264 15.74 12.36 1.18
CA ALA A 264 16.73 11.89 2.15
C ALA A 264 18.00 11.32 1.49
N ASP A 265 18.22 11.51 0.19
CA ASP A 265 19.36 11.02 -0.59
C ASP A 265 19.58 9.50 -0.49
N CYS A 266 18.49 8.74 -0.28
CA CYS A 266 18.57 7.29 -0.40
C CYS A 266 18.92 6.89 -1.83
N GLN A 267 19.80 5.92 -2.02
CA GLN A 267 19.98 5.34 -3.35
C GLN A 267 18.73 4.60 -3.77
N MET A 268 18.19 4.98 -4.93
CA MET A 268 16.93 4.47 -5.45
C MET A 268 17.15 3.57 -6.66
N LYS A 269 16.28 2.58 -6.85
CA LYS A 269 16.30 1.70 -8.02
C LYS A 269 14.88 1.47 -8.55
N PHE A 270 14.73 1.51 -9.87
CA PHE A 270 13.49 1.07 -10.51
C PHE A 270 13.46 -0.45 -10.60
N VAL A 271 12.49 -1.08 -9.93
CA VAL A 271 12.32 -2.53 -9.89
C VAL A 271 10.86 -2.87 -10.24
N PRO A 272 10.58 -3.32 -11.47
CA PRO A 272 9.22 -3.61 -11.92
C PRO A 272 8.49 -4.63 -11.03
N GLU A 273 9.23 -5.60 -10.49
CA GLU A 273 8.68 -6.62 -9.59
C GLU A 273 8.17 -6.02 -8.26
N LEU A 274 8.71 -4.87 -7.85
CA LEU A 274 8.32 -4.11 -6.66
C LEU A 274 7.42 -2.91 -6.99
N SER A 275 6.95 -2.84 -8.22
CA SER A 275 5.98 -1.88 -8.75
C SER A 275 6.48 -0.45 -9.00
N GLY A 276 7.78 -0.18 -8.91
CA GLY A 276 8.31 1.16 -9.21
C GLY A 276 9.72 1.43 -8.69
N HIS A 277 9.98 2.71 -8.41
CA HIS A 277 11.20 3.10 -7.72
C HIS A 277 11.09 2.75 -6.24
N VAL A 278 12.13 2.10 -5.72
CA VAL A 278 12.23 1.71 -4.31
C VAL A 278 13.64 2.02 -3.79
N PRO A 279 13.81 2.35 -2.52
CA PRO A 279 15.13 2.57 -1.94
C PRO A 279 15.93 1.25 -1.85
N LEU A 280 17.23 1.33 -2.13
CA LEU A 280 18.15 0.24 -1.80
C LEU A 280 18.16 0.06 -0.29
N ARG A 281 18.02 -1.18 0.16
CA ARG A 281 17.95 -1.53 1.58
C ARG A 281 18.61 -2.88 1.86
N ASN A 282 19.06 -3.05 3.08
CA ASN A 282 19.56 -4.35 3.55
C ASN A 282 18.39 -5.26 3.99
N LYS A 283 18.68 -6.48 4.45
CA LYS A 283 17.68 -7.43 4.92
C LYS A 283 16.95 -6.98 6.19
N TYR A 284 17.49 -6.01 6.91
CA TYR A 284 16.93 -5.42 8.12
C TYR A 284 16.14 -4.14 7.84
N LEU A 285 15.85 -3.88 6.55
CA LEU A 285 15.07 -2.75 6.06
C LEU A 285 15.72 -1.37 6.22
N GLU A 286 16.99 -1.31 6.63
CA GLU A 286 17.75 -0.06 6.66
C GLU A 286 18.20 0.29 5.24
N THR A 287 18.01 1.56 4.87
CA THR A 287 18.38 2.09 3.56
C THR A 287 19.87 2.40 3.48
N THR A 288 20.34 2.95 2.35
CA THR A 288 21.70 3.46 2.21
C THR A 288 22.00 4.69 3.07
N ARG A 289 20.95 5.34 3.61
CA ARG A 289 21.08 6.37 4.62
C ARG A 289 20.99 5.75 6.01
N LEU A 290 22.08 5.78 6.76
CA LEU A 290 22.16 5.20 8.10
C LEU A 290 21.08 5.79 9.03
N GLY A 291 20.40 4.91 9.77
CA GLY A 291 19.33 5.27 10.68
C GLY A 291 17.97 5.54 10.01
N LEU A 292 17.89 5.43 8.67
CA LEU A 292 16.63 5.51 7.95
C LEU A 292 16.20 4.13 7.44
N TYR A 293 15.04 3.69 7.91
CA TYR A 293 14.41 2.42 7.58
C TYR A 293 13.17 2.63 6.69
N VAL A 294 12.80 1.61 5.95
CA VAL A 294 11.57 1.60 5.14
C VAL A 294 10.78 0.33 5.40
N ALA A 295 9.44 0.41 5.42
CA ALA A 295 8.59 -0.75 5.63
C ALA A 295 7.24 -0.63 4.91
N GLY A 296 6.75 -1.76 4.41
CA GLY A 296 5.52 -1.84 3.65
C GLY A 296 5.69 -1.36 2.21
N ASP A 297 4.60 -0.93 1.58
CA ASP A 297 4.53 -0.67 0.13
C ASP A 297 5.53 0.36 -0.39
N VAL A 298 6.04 1.27 0.44
CA VAL A 298 7.13 2.20 0.08
C VAL A 298 8.42 1.46 -0.29
N SER A 299 8.61 0.26 0.25
CA SER A 299 9.79 -0.61 -0.01
C SER A 299 9.54 -1.65 -1.11
N GLY A 300 8.33 -1.66 -1.66
CA GLY A 300 7.83 -2.59 -2.68
C GLY A 300 6.42 -3.05 -2.37
N VAL A 301 5.52 -2.91 -3.33
CA VAL A 301 4.10 -3.19 -3.14
C VAL A 301 3.86 -4.68 -2.91
N GLU A 302 3.28 -5.01 -1.75
CA GLU A 302 2.89 -6.35 -1.33
C GLU A 302 1.51 -6.36 -0.65
N GLU A 303 1.16 -7.47 -0.01
CA GLU A 303 -0.06 -7.58 0.79
C GLU A 303 0.16 -6.97 2.20
N ALA A 304 -0.93 -6.55 2.83
CA ALA A 304 -0.89 -5.94 4.17
C ALA A 304 -0.25 -6.86 5.23
N SER A 305 -0.34 -8.17 5.09
CA SER A 305 0.32 -9.15 5.96
C SER A 305 1.84 -8.99 5.95
N SER A 306 2.44 -8.89 4.76
CA SER A 306 3.89 -8.63 4.61
C SER A 306 4.26 -7.24 5.14
N ALA A 307 3.42 -6.23 4.87
CA ALA A 307 3.65 -4.87 5.35
C ALA A 307 3.69 -4.79 6.89
N MET A 308 2.79 -5.49 7.59
CA MET A 308 2.81 -5.57 9.06
C MET A 308 4.09 -6.23 9.59
N VAL A 309 4.54 -7.31 8.95
CA VAL A 309 5.77 -8.01 9.39
C VAL A 309 7.03 -7.17 9.06
N GLU A 310 7.06 -6.49 7.92
CA GLU A 310 8.14 -5.52 7.62
C GLU A 310 8.14 -4.36 8.62
N GLY A 311 6.98 -3.82 8.95
CA GLY A 311 6.86 -2.78 9.98
C GLY A 311 7.43 -3.25 11.32
N ARG A 312 7.00 -4.41 11.79
CA ARG A 312 7.52 -5.02 13.02
C ARG A 312 9.04 -5.19 12.95
N LEU A 313 9.59 -5.71 11.85
CA LEU A 313 11.04 -5.87 11.66
C LEU A 313 11.77 -4.52 11.71
N ALA A 314 11.28 -3.51 11.00
CA ALA A 314 11.89 -2.17 10.99
C ALA A 314 11.88 -1.54 12.39
N GLY A 315 10.76 -1.65 13.12
CA GLY A 315 10.66 -1.15 14.50
C GLY A 315 11.65 -1.83 15.46
N ILE A 316 11.75 -3.17 15.38
CA ILE A 316 12.73 -3.94 16.15
C ILE A 316 14.15 -3.52 15.80
N CYS A 317 14.49 -3.39 14.52
CA CYS A 317 15.84 -3.04 14.08
C CYS A 317 16.22 -1.62 14.48
N ALA A 318 15.31 -0.65 14.35
CA ALA A 318 15.52 0.72 14.79
C ALA A 318 15.75 0.80 16.31
N ALA A 319 14.90 0.13 17.11
CA ALA A 319 15.07 0.09 18.57
C ALA A 319 16.38 -0.61 18.99
N TYR A 320 16.70 -1.75 18.36
CA TYR A 320 17.95 -2.45 18.63
C TYR A 320 19.19 -1.60 18.33
N SER A 321 19.18 -0.83 17.25
CA SER A 321 20.28 0.08 16.90
C SER A 321 20.49 1.22 17.90
N LEU A 322 19.49 1.50 18.75
CA LEU A 322 19.56 2.44 19.87
C LEU A 322 19.92 1.76 21.20
N GLY A 323 20.19 0.45 21.19
CA GLY A 323 20.58 -0.33 22.37
C GLY A 323 19.42 -0.96 23.13
N TYR A 324 18.19 -0.94 22.57
CA TYR A 324 17.03 -1.57 23.18
C TYR A 324 16.92 -3.06 22.86
N GLY A 325 16.41 -3.84 23.80
CA GLY A 325 15.96 -5.22 23.62
C GLY A 325 17.03 -6.30 23.59
N ASN A 326 18.35 -5.99 23.41
CA ASN A 326 19.46 -6.94 23.42
C ASN A 326 19.14 -8.29 22.70
N ASP A 327 19.30 -9.42 23.37
CA ASP A 327 19.06 -10.77 22.81
C ASP A 327 17.60 -11.01 22.41
N VAL A 328 16.64 -10.34 23.06
CA VAL A 328 15.22 -10.42 22.71
C VAL A 328 15.00 -9.80 21.33
N ALA A 329 15.59 -8.66 21.04
CA ALA A 329 15.49 -8.02 19.73
C ALA A 329 16.06 -8.90 18.62
N LEU A 330 17.24 -9.52 18.83
CA LEU A 330 17.85 -10.44 17.86
C LEU A 330 16.98 -11.66 17.56
N LYS A 331 16.35 -12.21 18.58
CA LYS A 331 15.38 -13.31 18.43
C LYS A 331 14.17 -12.87 17.60
N LEU A 332 13.56 -11.73 17.93
CA LEU A 332 12.40 -11.19 17.22
C LEU A 332 12.73 -10.82 15.76
N GLN A 333 13.93 -10.31 15.48
CA GLN A 333 14.41 -10.07 14.10
C GLN A 333 14.44 -11.38 13.30
N THR A 334 15.00 -12.44 13.91
CA THR A 334 15.10 -13.76 13.27
C THR A 334 13.71 -14.34 12.98
N GLU A 335 12.78 -14.22 13.92
CA GLU A 335 11.39 -14.66 13.76
C GLU A 335 10.68 -13.87 12.65
N ALA A 336 10.83 -12.55 12.60
CA ALA A 336 10.21 -11.71 11.56
C ALA A 336 10.77 -12.02 10.16
N LEU A 337 12.07 -12.24 10.04
CA LEU A 337 12.70 -12.64 8.77
C LEU A 337 12.21 -14.01 8.28
N ALA A 338 12.07 -14.99 9.20
CA ALA A 338 11.51 -16.30 8.86
C ALA A 338 10.05 -16.17 8.39
N GLU A 339 9.25 -15.38 9.08
CA GLU A 339 7.86 -15.15 8.74
C GLU A 339 7.69 -14.46 7.37
N LEU A 340 8.52 -13.47 7.04
CA LEU A 340 8.55 -12.86 5.70
C LEU A 340 8.92 -13.89 4.62
N SER A 341 9.86 -14.78 4.92
CA SER A 341 10.23 -15.86 4.00
C SER A 341 9.05 -16.81 3.74
N GLU A 342 8.30 -17.17 4.78
CA GLU A 342 7.10 -18.00 4.66
C GLU A 342 5.99 -17.32 3.85
N LEU A 343 5.69 -16.05 4.12
CA LEU A 343 4.69 -15.27 3.39
C LEU A 343 5.02 -15.16 1.90
N ARG A 344 6.30 -15.09 1.56
CA ARG A 344 6.81 -14.92 0.19
C ARG A 344 7.11 -16.25 -0.53
N ALA A 345 6.90 -17.40 0.11
CA ALA A 345 7.19 -18.71 -0.47
C ALA A 345 6.25 -19.10 -1.63
N GLY A 346 5.02 -18.57 -1.68
CA GLY A 346 4.02 -18.86 -2.71
C GLY A 346 4.33 -18.20 -4.08
N PRO A 347 3.62 -18.62 -5.15
CA PRO A 347 3.85 -18.09 -6.50
C PRO A 347 3.74 -16.56 -6.60
N ALA A 348 2.81 -15.94 -5.89
CA ALA A 348 2.65 -14.48 -5.84
C ALA A 348 3.88 -13.80 -5.19
N GLY A 349 4.37 -14.35 -4.08
CA GLY A 349 5.53 -13.83 -3.35
C GLY A 349 6.85 -14.02 -4.09
N GLN A 350 6.98 -14.99 -4.98
CA GLN A 350 8.21 -15.21 -5.75
C GLN A 350 8.58 -14.01 -6.64
N LYS A 351 7.59 -13.27 -7.16
CA LYS A 351 7.82 -12.03 -7.90
C LYS A 351 8.52 -11.00 -7.01
N THR A 352 8.01 -10.81 -5.81
CA THR A 352 8.59 -9.90 -4.81
C THR A 352 10.00 -10.33 -4.40
N VAL A 353 10.23 -11.62 -4.13
CA VAL A 353 11.57 -12.14 -3.81
C VAL A 353 12.58 -11.82 -4.91
N LYS A 354 12.22 -12.02 -6.19
CA LYS A 354 13.06 -11.64 -7.32
C LYS A 354 13.39 -10.14 -7.34
N GLY A 355 12.39 -9.30 -7.01
CA GLY A 355 12.59 -7.86 -6.90
C GLY A 355 13.54 -7.49 -5.75
N ILE A 356 13.35 -8.08 -4.56
CA ILE A 356 14.19 -7.83 -3.37
C ILE A 356 15.63 -8.27 -3.64
N MET A 357 15.86 -9.41 -4.28
CA MET A 357 17.20 -9.85 -4.66
C MET A 357 17.94 -8.82 -5.51
N LYS A 358 17.24 -8.13 -6.41
CA LYS A 358 17.82 -7.05 -7.23
C LYS A 358 18.25 -5.82 -6.41
N LEU A 359 17.72 -5.63 -5.20
CA LEU A 359 18.10 -4.54 -4.30
C LEU A 359 19.39 -4.88 -3.55
N MET A 360 19.60 -6.14 -3.19
CA MET A 360 20.72 -6.59 -2.37
C MET A 360 22.03 -6.82 -3.14
N ASP A 361 21.95 -7.00 -4.47
CA ASP A 361 23.12 -7.35 -5.32
C ASP A 361 24.22 -6.27 -5.44
N LYS A 362 24.06 -5.09 -4.80
CA LYS A 362 25.08 -4.00 -4.84
C LYS A 362 25.29 -3.25 -3.51
N GLY A 363 24.81 -3.78 -2.41
CA GLY A 363 24.94 -3.12 -1.11
C GLY A 363 25.51 -4.06 -0.06
N GLY A 364 26.76 -4.46 -0.21
CA GLY A 364 27.52 -5.04 0.89
C GLY A 364 27.80 -4.01 1.97
N ALA A 365 26.79 -3.60 2.72
CA ALA A 365 26.99 -3.02 4.04
C ALA A 365 26.87 -4.16 5.04
N THR A 366 28.00 -4.75 5.37
CA THR A 366 28.18 -5.55 6.57
C THR A 366 27.90 -4.66 7.78
N CYS A 367 26.85 -4.97 8.55
CA CYS A 367 26.80 -4.62 9.98
C CYS A 367 27.73 -5.52 10.74
#